data_0d30315d185eb9416cae0cadbb1ff3e1
#
_entry.id   0d30315d185eb9416cae0cadbb1ff3e1
#
_cell.length_a   1.000
_cell.length_b   1.000
_cell.length_c   1.000
_cell.angle_alpha   90.00
_cell.angle_beta   90.00
_cell.angle_gamma   90.00
#
_symmetry.space_group_name_H-M   'P 1'
#
loop_
_entity.id
_entity.type
_entity.pdbx_description
1 polymer ?
#
loop_
_entity_poly.entity_id
_entity_poly.type
_entity_poly.pdbx_seq_one_letter_code
_entity_poly.pdbx_strand_id
1 'polypeptide(L)'
;MIAINLENFQQVVLEESKSKLVLVAFWAQQIPESVELKDKLSAKVTPFPEQMIMATVDCQEQQQIAQQFGIQGLPTAVLVKDGQPIDGVSGPQTDETIATFLEKHLPKQEDILLAQAQSALAEKNLNDAKNLITQAHQLDDKRADIKLTLIDVYIQTGKVSDAQALLDTVMMVDQDSYYQALVAKLELASQAANSPEIQTLEAQLSKTPDDVNIQHQLASQYSQVNRHEDALKLLFRLVQAGDEQTKAKSKELFLDVLKALPDGDALANKYRRKLYTLMY
;
A
#
# COMPACT_ATOMS: atom_id res chain seq x y z
N MET A 1 1.77 -12.47 22.77
CA MET A 1 1.90 -13.92 23.05
C MET A 1 0.95 -14.28 24.18
N ILE A 2 0.11 -15.29 24.01
CA ILE A 2 -0.94 -15.70 24.95
C ILE A 2 -0.54 -17.04 25.56
N ALA A 3 -0.45 -17.12 26.90
CA ALA A 3 -0.26 -18.42 27.57
C ALA A 3 -1.61 -19.16 27.65
N ILE A 4 -1.67 -20.35 27.09
CA ILE A 4 -2.87 -21.20 27.08
C ILE A 4 -2.91 -22.01 28.33
N ASN A 5 -4.09 -22.04 28.98
CA ASN A 5 -4.45 -22.90 30.07
C ASN A 5 -5.87 -23.48 29.84
N LEU A 6 -6.37 -24.32 30.75
CA LEU A 6 -7.69 -24.92 30.60
C LEU A 6 -8.84 -23.92 30.59
N GLU A 7 -8.68 -22.73 31.18
CA GLU A 7 -9.73 -21.72 31.28
C GLU A 7 -9.88 -20.94 29.94
N ASN A 8 -8.76 -20.65 29.26
CA ASN A 8 -8.77 -19.85 28.04
C ASN A 8 -8.63 -20.67 26.74
N PHE A 9 -8.41 -21.98 26.84
CA PHE A 9 -8.20 -22.87 25.70
C PHE A 9 -9.32 -22.75 24.67
N GLN A 10 -10.58 -22.82 25.11
CA GLN A 10 -11.72 -22.76 24.22
C GLN A 10 -11.75 -21.44 23.44
N GLN A 11 -11.54 -20.33 24.13
CA GLN A 11 -11.55 -19.02 23.49
C GLN A 11 -10.40 -18.87 22.51
N VAL A 12 -9.16 -19.15 22.94
CA VAL A 12 -7.98 -18.87 22.12
C VAL A 12 -7.85 -19.86 20.97
N VAL A 13 -8.08 -21.16 21.21
CA VAL A 13 -7.83 -22.21 20.21
C VAL A 13 -9.05 -22.46 19.32
N LEU A 14 -10.28 -22.41 19.87
CA LEU A 14 -11.48 -22.76 19.11
C LEU A 14 -12.17 -21.51 18.53
N GLU A 15 -12.30 -20.41 19.29
CA GLU A 15 -13.04 -19.24 18.82
C GLU A 15 -12.16 -18.28 18.02
N GLU A 16 -11.00 -17.87 18.54
CA GLU A 16 -10.09 -16.94 17.85
C GLU A 16 -9.55 -17.53 16.54
N SER A 17 -9.36 -18.87 16.49
CA SER A 17 -8.87 -19.52 15.27
C SER A 17 -9.85 -19.51 14.09
N LYS A 18 -11.12 -19.11 14.31
CA LYS A 18 -12.10 -18.88 13.25
C LYS A 18 -11.82 -17.58 12.47
N SER A 19 -11.22 -16.60 13.12
CA SER A 19 -10.94 -15.30 12.54
C SER A 19 -9.48 -15.10 12.14
N LYS A 20 -8.55 -15.64 12.94
CA LYS A 20 -7.10 -15.53 12.74
C LYS A 20 -6.44 -16.90 12.85
N LEU A 21 -5.28 -17.06 12.25
CA LEU A 21 -4.46 -18.24 12.52
C LEU A 21 -3.94 -18.23 13.96
N VAL A 22 -3.93 -19.35 14.64
CA VAL A 22 -3.37 -19.48 16.00
C VAL A 22 -2.17 -20.41 15.95
N LEU A 23 -0.98 -19.87 16.15
CA LEU A 23 0.26 -20.65 16.26
C LEU A 23 0.53 -20.97 17.72
N VAL A 24 0.42 -22.25 18.08
CA VAL A 24 0.60 -22.74 19.43
C VAL A 24 1.97 -23.38 19.57
N ALA A 25 2.88 -22.79 20.34
CA ALA A 25 4.17 -23.38 20.66
C ALA A 25 4.10 -24.16 21.98
N PHE A 26 4.42 -25.45 21.93
CA PHE A 26 4.54 -26.35 23.07
C PHE A 26 5.98 -26.33 23.56
N TRP A 27 6.17 -26.00 24.82
CA TRP A 27 7.50 -25.78 25.41
C TRP A 27 7.58 -26.27 26.84
N ALA A 28 8.80 -26.41 27.35
CA ALA A 28 9.07 -26.65 28.76
C ALA A 28 10.40 -25.99 29.14
N GLN A 29 10.48 -25.40 30.34
CA GLN A 29 11.67 -24.67 30.77
C GLN A 29 12.93 -25.56 30.83
N GLN A 30 12.77 -26.85 31.05
CA GLN A 30 13.85 -27.83 31.14
C GLN A 30 14.40 -28.27 29.76
N ILE A 31 13.77 -27.85 28.67
CA ILE A 31 14.15 -28.15 27.28
C ILE A 31 14.51 -26.86 26.55
N PRO A 32 15.79 -26.45 26.57
CA PRO A 32 16.22 -25.17 26.02
C PRO A 32 15.82 -24.94 24.56
N GLU A 33 15.88 -26.01 23.73
CA GLU A 33 15.48 -25.91 22.31
C GLU A 33 14.00 -25.55 22.17
N SER A 34 13.12 -25.94 23.12
CA SER A 34 11.71 -25.55 23.06
C SER A 34 11.47 -24.10 23.45
N VAL A 35 12.27 -23.56 24.35
CA VAL A 35 12.28 -22.13 24.68
C VAL A 35 12.76 -21.33 23.47
N GLU A 36 13.86 -21.76 22.84
CA GLU A 36 14.41 -21.10 21.65
C GLU A 36 13.39 -21.07 20.49
N LEU A 37 12.74 -22.21 20.18
CA LEU A 37 11.70 -22.25 19.14
C LEU A 37 10.55 -21.31 19.45
N LYS A 38 10.03 -21.29 20.66
CA LYS A 38 8.98 -20.40 21.14
C LYS A 38 9.33 -18.92 20.90
N ASP A 39 10.55 -18.53 21.29
CA ASP A 39 11.01 -17.16 21.21
C ASP A 39 11.24 -16.72 19.73
N LYS A 40 11.83 -17.58 18.91
CA LYS A 40 11.96 -17.35 17.46
C LYS A 40 10.61 -17.18 16.77
N LEU A 41 9.65 -18.07 17.04
CA LEU A 41 8.29 -17.99 16.50
C LEU A 41 7.59 -16.69 16.94
N SER A 42 7.70 -16.34 18.23
CA SER A 42 7.14 -15.10 18.74
C SER A 42 7.69 -13.87 18.02
N ALA A 43 9.00 -13.78 17.84
CA ALA A 43 9.64 -12.67 17.13
C ALA A 43 9.15 -12.55 15.68
N LYS A 44 9.00 -13.68 14.98
CA LYS A 44 8.55 -13.72 13.58
C LYS A 44 7.07 -13.45 13.40
N VAL A 45 6.21 -13.80 14.37
CA VAL A 45 4.75 -13.59 14.31
C VAL A 45 4.34 -12.19 14.78
N THR A 46 5.11 -11.56 15.66
CA THR A 46 4.82 -10.23 16.21
C THR A 46 4.48 -9.16 15.15
N PRO A 47 5.09 -9.12 13.94
CA PRO A 47 4.74 -8.15 12.91
C PRO A 47 3.36 -8.36 12.25
N PHE A 48 2.69 -9.49 12.52
CA PHE A 48 1.43 -9.89 11.85
C PHE A 48 0.26 -10.07 12.82
N PRO A 49 -0.07 -9.07 13.67
CA PRO A 49 -1.07 -9.24 14.75
C PRO A 49 -2.50 -9.41 14.24
N GLU A 50 -2.77 -8.96 13.00
CA GLU A 50 -4.10 -9.09 12.38
C GLU A 50 -4.31 -10.46 11.73
N GLN A 51 -3.24 -11.16 11.38
CA GLN A 51 -3.29 -12.41 10.65
C GLN A 51 -3.08 -13.63 11.53
N MET A 52 -2.22 -13.50 12.57
CA MET A 52 -1.81 -14.64 13.39
C MET A 52 -1.69 -14.27 14.87
N ILE A 53 -2.21 -15.12 15.71
CA ILE A 53 -2.06 -15.08 17.16
C ILE A 53 -0.93 -16.04 17.57
N MET A 54 0.05 -15.54 18.31
CA MET A 54 1.07 -16.38 18.94
C MET A 54 0.60 -16.82 20.34
N ALA A 55 0.45 -18.12 20.52
CA ALA A 55 0.05 -18.74 21.77
C ALA A 55 1.09 -19.77 22.24
N THR A 56 1.13 -20.05 23.52
CA THR A 56 2.11 -20.98 24.12
C THR A 56 1.45 -21.89 25.13
N VAL A 57 1.90 -23.14 25.19
CA VAL A 57 1.50 -24.14 26.19
C VAL A 57 2.75 -24.61 26.94
N ASP A 58 2.79 -24.35 28.23
CA ASP A 58 3.79 -24.98 29.10
C ASP A 58 3.38 -26.44 29.34
N CYS A 59 4.13 -27.40 28.80
CA CYS A 59 3.80 -28.80 28.86
C CYS A 59 4.01 -29.42 30.27
N GLN A 60 4.70 -28.71 31.15
CA GLN A 60 4.83 -29.18 32.56
C GLN A 60 3.55 -28.86 33.36
N GLU A 61 2.97 -27.67 33.11
CA GLU A 61 1.77 -27.23 33.81
C GLU A 61 0.48 -27.69 33.12
N GLN A 62 0.48 -27.76 31.78
CA GLN A 62 -0.71 -28.00 30.96
C GLN A 62 -0.63 -29.34 30.21
N GLN A 63 -0.32 -30.42 30.90
CA GLN A 63 -0.15 -31.77 30.31
C GLN A 63 -1.39 -32.24 29.54
N GLN A 64 -2.59 -31.93 30.03
CA GLN A 64 -3.84 -32.32 29.37
C GLN A 64 -3.99 -31.66 28.00
N ILE A 65 -3.60 -30.43 27.87
CA ILE A 65 -3.66 -29.71 26.60
C ILE A 65 -2.64 -30.31 25.62
N ALA A 66 -1.42 -30.58 26.09
CA ALA A 66 -0.39 -31.20 25.25
C ALA A 66 -0.84 -32.60 24.76
N GLN A 67 -1.49 -33.40 25.62
CA GLN A 67 -2.05 -34.71 25.24
C GLN A 67 -3.20 -34.59 24.23
N GLN A 68 -4.08 -33.60 24.41
CA GLN A 68 -5.19 -33.36 23.49
C GLN A 68 -4.69 -32.98 22.06
N PHE A 69 -3.59 -32.28 21.95
CA PHE A 69 -2.91 -31.99 20.67
C PHE A 69 -2.06 -33.17 20.17
N GLY A 70 -1.93 -34.25 20.93
CA GLY A 70 -1.13 -35.40 20.53
C GLY A 70 0.37 -35.12 20.51
N ILE A 71 0.86 -34.20 21.34
CA ILE A 71 2.28 -33.79 21.37
C ILE A 71 3.10 -34.96 21.96
N GLN A 72 4.02 -35.48 21.14
CA GLN A 72 4.87 -36.62 21.50
C GLN A 72 6.27 -36.23 21.96
N GLY A 73 6.69 -34.99 21.62
CA GLY A 73 8.02 -34.50 21.94
C GLY A 73 8.11 -32.97 21.84
N LEU A 74 9.15 -32.41 22.43
CA LEU A 74 9.46 -30.98 22.39
C LEU A 74 10.83 -30.76 21.73
N PRO A 75 11.00 -29.68 21.04
CA PRO A 75 10.04 -28.60 20.71
C PRO A 75 8.99 -29.03 19.68
N THR A 76 7.78 -28.50 19.78
CA THR A 76 6.73 -28.65 18.76
C THR A 76 5.89 -27.38 18.70
N ALA A 77 5.51 -26.94 17.50
CA ALA A 77 4.53 -25.89 17.29
C ALA A 77 3.46 -26.36 16.30
N VAL A 78 2.21 -26.00 16.58
CA VAL A 78 1.03 -26.40 15.78
C VAL A 78 0.28 -25.16 15.35
N LEU A 79 -0.04 -25.08 14.07
CA LEU A 79 -0.88 -24.03 13.50
C LEU A 79 -2.33 -24.50 13.47
N VAL A 80 -3.21 -23.69 14.05
CA VAL A 80 -4.64 -23.98 14.18
C VAL A 80 -5.45 -22.98 13.37
N LYS A 81 -6.44 -23.49 12.64
CA LYS A 81 -7.46 -22.72 11.93
C LYS A 81 -8.82 -23.42 12.12
N ASP A 82 -9.88 -22.63 12.34
CA ASP A 82 -11.24 -23.12 12.55
C ASP A 82 -11.34 -24.23 13.62
N GLY A 83 -10.55 -24.11 14.69
CA GLY A 83 -10.47 -25.07 15.77
C GLY A 83 -9.74 -26.37 15.42
N GLN A 84 -9.12 -26.48 14.24
CA GLN A 84 -8.42 -27.67 13.77
C GLN A 84 -6.95 -27.41 13.52
N PRO A 85 -6.05 -28.33 13.88
CA PRO A 85 -4.65 -28.25 13.50
C PRO A 85 -4.54 -28.44 11.97
N ILE A 86 -3.87 -27.49 11.30
CA ILE A 86 -3.70 -27.51 9.83
C ILE A 86 -2.27 -27.79 9.39
N ASP A 87 -1.28 -27.42 10.21
CA ASP A 87 0.14 -27.65 9.93
C ASP A 87 0.94 -27.58 11.24
N GLY A 88 2.21 -27.95 11.23
CA GLY A 88 3.07 -27.85 12.40
C GLY A 88 4.53 -28.18 12.12
N VAL A 89 5.37 -27.84 13.08
CA VAL A 89 6.80 -28.15 13.07
C VAL A 89 7.20 -28.85 14.36
N SER A 90 8.09 -29.84 14.27
CA SER A 90 8.61 -30.59 15.39
C SER A 90 10.12 -30.65 15.34
N GLY A 91 10.75 -30.70 16.52
CA GLY A 91 12.20 -30.64 16.68
C GLY A 91 12.76 -29.24 16.55
N PRO A 92 14.07 -29.06 16.78
CA PRO A 92 14.76 -27.78 16.66
C PRO A 92 14.63 -27.23 15.23
N GLN A 93 14.33 -25.95 15.09
CA GLN A 93 14.12 -25.27 13.82
C GLN A 93 15.14 -24.15 13.63
N THR A 94 15.62 -24.00 12.39
CA THR A 94 16.42 -22.84 11.98
C THR A 94 15.50 -21.65 11.65
N ASP A 95 16.06 -20.43 11.59
CA ASP A 95 15.31 -19.25 11.17
C ASP A 95 14.75 -19.38 9.76
N GLU A 96 15.47 -20.09 8.86
CA GLU A 96 15.04 -20.35 7.49
C GLU A 96 13.85 -21.31 7.43
N THR A 97 13.87 -22.40 8.20
CA THR A 97 12.75 -23.35 8.26
C THR A 97 11.50 -22.73 8.87
N ILE A 98 11.67 -21.87 9.89
CA ILE A 98 10.57 -21.10 10.48
C ILE A 98 9.99 -20.12 9.46
N ALA A 99 10.83 -19.38 8.73
CA ALA A 99 10.38 -18.46 7.69
C ALA A 99 9.58 -19.19 6.61
N THR A 100 10.12 -20.30 6.08
CA THR A 100 9.45 -21.12 5.07
C THR A 100 8.11 -21.70 5.57
N PHE A 101 8.05 -22.10 6.86
CA PHE A 101 6.80 -22.57 7.46
C PHE A 101 5.76 -21.45 7.53
N LEU A 102 6.15 -20.25 8.00
CA LEU A 102 5.23 -19.14 8.14
C LEU A 102 4.78 -18.57 6.78
N GLU A 103 5.66 -18.50 5.79
CA GLU A 103 5.36 -18.04 4.43
C GLU A 103 4.24 -18.82 3.72
N LYS A 104 4.04 -20.08 4.10
CA LYS A 104 2.93 -20.90 3.57
C LYS A 104 1.55 -20.43 4.05
N HIS A 105 1.50 -19.76 5.20
CA HIS A 105 0.26 -19.49 5.93
C HIS A 105 0.00 -18.01 6.16
N LEU A 106 1.03 -17.18 6.13
CA LEU A 106 0.89 -15.73 6.19
C LEU A 106 0.65 -15.15 4.79
N PRO A 107 -0.21 -14.15 4.68
CA PRO A 107 -0.33 -13.42 3.43
C PRO A 107 1.00 -12.77 3.10
N LYS A 108 1.34 -12.75 1.83
CA LYS A 108 2.53 -12.07 1.37
C LYS A 108 2.40 -10.56 1.60
N GLN A 109 3.53 -9.89 1.76
CA GLN A 109 3.54 -8.44 2.01
C GLN A 109 2.85 -7.65 0.89
N GLU A 110 3.04 -8.07 -0.37
CA GLU A 110 2.38 -7.48 -1.53
C GLU A 110 0.85 -7.64 -1.50
N ASP A 111 0.30 -8.74 -0.92
CA ASP A 111 -1.14 -8.94 -0.77
C ASP A 111 -1.74 -7.97 0.25
N ILE A 112 -1.04 -7.78 1.37
CA ILE A 112 -1.44 -6.84 2.42
C ILE A 112 -1.46 -5.40 1.86
N LEU A 113 -0.39 -5.02 1.18
CA LEU A 113 -0.25 -3.69 0.57
C LEU A 113 -1.30 -3.45 -0.52
N LEU A 114 -1.58 -4.47 -1.35
CA LEU A 114 -2.62 -4.38 -2.37
C LEU A 114 -4.01 -4.17 -1.75
N ALA A 115 -4.37 -4.97 -0.74
CA ALA A 115 -5.66 -4.83 -0.06
C ALA A 115 -5.82 -3.45 0.60
N GLN A 116 -4.77 -2.96 1.27
CA GLN A 116 -4.76 -1.63 1.85
C GLN A 116 -4.86 -0.52 0.79
N ALA A 117 -4.16 -0.67 -0.34
CA ALA A 117 -4.22 0.28 -1.44
C ALA A 117 -5.62 0.34 -2.07
N GLN A 118 -6.28 -0.80 -2.23
CA GLN A 118 -7.65 -0.88 -2.76
C GLN A 118 -8.66 -0.24 -1.80
N SER A 119 -8.50 -0.45 -0.48
CA SER A 119 -9.33 0.24 0.53
C SER A 119 -9.15 1.76 0.47
N ALA A 120 -7.91 2.22 0.46
CA ALA A 120 -7.59 3.65 0.36
C ALA A 120 -8.14 4.27 -0.94
N LEU A 121 -8.10 3.51 -2.06
CA LEU A 121 -8.65 3.94 -3.34
C LEU A 121 -10.18 4.07 -3.29
N ALA A 122 -10.87 3.13 -2.64
CA ALA A 122 -12.32 3.19 -2.43
C ALA A 122 -12.74 4.38 -1.54
N GLU A 123 -11.92 4.74 -0.56
CA GLU A 123 -12.08 5.91 0.31
C GLU A 123 -11.65 7.22 -0.34
N LYS A 124 -11.18 7.18 -1.60
CA LYS A 124 -10.63 8.32 -2.36
C LYS A 124 -9.37 8.94 -1.72
N ASN A 125 -8.70 8.21 -0.85
CA ASN A 125 -7.40 8.60 -0.31
C ASN A 125 -6.29 8.22 -1.30
N LEU A 126 -6.16 9.02 -2.37
CA LEU A 126 -5.26 8.74 -3.49
C LEU A 126 -3.77 8.74 -3.10
N ASN A 127 -3.39 9.46 -2.05
CA ASN A 127 -2.01 9.49 -1.59
C ASN A 127 -1.58 8.18 -0.94
N ASP A 128 -2.39 7.69 -0.01
CA ASP A 128 -2.10 6.42 0.65
C ASP A 128 -2.22 5.27 -0.36
N ALA A 129 -3.27 5.27 -1.19
CA ALA A 129 -3.41 4.29 -2.27
C ALA A 129 -2.15 4.23 -3.14
N LYS A 130 -1.62 5.40 -3.58
CA LYS A 130 -0.41 5.48 -4.40
C LYS A 130 0.82 4.95 -3.67
N ASN A 131 1.03 5.34 -2.42
CA ASN A 131 2.18 4.90 -1.64
C ASN A 131 2.17 3.39 -1.43
N LEU A 132 1.02 2.83 -1.05
CA LEU A 132 0.84 1.41 -0.78
C LEU A 132 0.99 0.57 -2.06
N ILE A 133 0.31 0.96 -3.15
CA ILE A 133 0.37 0.18 -4.39
C ILE A 133 1.73 0.27 -5.08
N THR A 134 2.44 1.40 -4.93
CA THR A 134 3.81 1.51 -5.44
C THR A 134 4.74 0.56 -4.70
N GLN A 135 4.60 0.41 -3.38
CA GLN A 135 5.36 -0.57 -2.61
C GLN A 135 5.01 -2.00 -3.02
N ALA A 136 3.72 -2.32 -3.19
CA ALA A 136 3.30 -3.64 -3.67
C ALA A 136 3.91 -3.96 -5.04
N HIS A 137 3.90 -3.00 -5.96
CA HIS A 137 4.48 -3.16 -7.30
C HIS A 137 6.02 -3.30 -7.29
N GLN A 138 6.71 -2.70 -6.31
CA GLN A 138 8.15 -2.92 -6.12
C GLN A 138 8.48 -4.33 -5.63
N LEU A 139 7.57 -4.98 -4.88
CA LEU A 139 7.73 -6.36 -4.41
C LEU A 139 7.42 -7.38 -5.50
N ASP A 140 6.35 -7.15 -6.28
CA ASP A 140 5.99 -8.00 -7.41
C ASP A 140 5.41 -7.16 -8.56
N ASP A 141 6.27 -6.85 -9.52
CA ASP A 141 5.95 -6.06 -10.71
C ASP A 141 5.26 -6.87 -11.82
N LYS A 142 5.10 -8.20 -11.64
CA LYS A 142 4.48 -9.07 -12.64
C LYS A 142 3.00 -9.29 -12.40
N ARG A 143 2.53 -9.10 -11.18
CA ARG A 143 1.13 -9.33 -10.81
C ARG A 143 0.19 -8.34 -11.48
N ALA A 144 -0.78 -8.88 -12.20
CA ALA A 144 -1.75 -8.09 -12.95
C ALA A 144 -2.65 -7.25 -12.05
N ASP A 145 -3.15 -7.80 -10.93
CA ASP A 145 -4.01 -7.11 -9.97
C ASP A 145 -3.32 -5.88 -9.34
N ILE A 146 -2.02 -5.99 -9.04
CA ILE A 146 -1.20 -4.87 -8.55
C ILE A 146 -1.05 -3.81 -9.66
N LYS A 147 -0.70 -4.23 -10.89
CA LYS A 147 -0.59 -3.32 -12.04
C LYS A 147 -1.88 -2.57 -12.30
N LEU A 148 -3.00 -3.28 -12.36
CA LEU A 148 -4.31 -2.69 -12.63
C LEU A 148 -4.71 -1.68 -11.55
N THR A 149 -4.45 -1.98 -10.27
CA THR A 149 -4.69 -1.03 -9.19
C THR A 149 -3.79 0.22 -9.30
N LEU A 150 -2.51 0.05 -9.66
CA LEU A 150 -1.58 1.16 -9.87
C LEU A 150 -2.01 2.03 -11.08
N ILE A 151 -2.49 1.41 -12.16
CA ILE A 151 -3.05 2.12 -13.33
C ILE A 151 -4.24 2.97 -12.91
N ASP A 152 -5.18 2.44 -12.10
CA ASP A 152 -6.33 3.21 -11.62
C ASP A 152 -5.88 4.43 -10.80
N VAL A 153 -4.90 4.26 -9.92
CA VAL A 153 -4.30 5.36 -9.16
C VAL A 153 -3.66 6.39 -10.09
N TYR A 154 -2.92 5.97 -11.12
CA TYR A 154 -2.32 6.90 -12.09
C TYR A 154 -3.38 7.68 -12.86
N ILE A 155 -4.46 7.04 -13.31
CA ILE A 155 -5.57 7.71 -14.00
C ILE A 155 -6.18 8.78 -13.08
N GLN A 156 -6.51 8.41 -11.84
CA GLN A 156 -7.16 9.32 -10.89
C GLN A 156 -6.25 10.47 -10.43
N THR A 157 -4.93 10.29 -10.50
CA THR A 157 -3.96 11.34 -10.18
C THR A 157 -3.47 12.11 -11.41
N GLY A 158 -4.12 11.95 -12.59
CA GLY A 158 -3.80 12.68 -13.83
C GLY A 158 -2.50 12.26 -14.51
N LYS A 159 -1.92 11.12 -14.11
CA LYS A 159 -0.71 10.57 -14.72
C LYS A 159 -1.05 9.69 -15.93
N VAL A 160 -1.69 10.28 -16.93
CA VAL A 160 -2.21 9.59 -18.10
C VAL A 160 -1.13 8.81 -18.86
N SER A 161 0.05 9.42 -19.06
CA SER A 161 1.16 8.77 -19.76
C SER A 161 1.73 7.57 -19.00
N ASP A 162 1.87 7.68 -17.66
CA ASP A 162 2.35 6.58 -16.82
C ASP A 162 1.32 5.43 -16.80
N ALA A 163 0.03 5.78 -16.73
CA ALA A 163 -1.07 4.82 -16.79
C ALA A 163 -1.09 4.06 -18.13
N GLN A 164 -0.93 4.75 -19.27
CA GLN A 164 -0.88 4.13 -20.59
C GLN A 164 0.33 3.19 -20.71
N ALA A 165 1.51 3.65 -20.33
CA ALA A 165 2.73 2.85 -20.41
C ALA A 165 2.62 1.56 -19.59
N LEU A 166 2.00 1.61 -18.40
CA LEU A 166 1.81 0.44 -17.56
C LEU A 166 0.69 -0.48 -18.12
N LEU A 167 -0.39 0.09 -18.66
CA LEU A 167 -1.49 -0.65 -19.27
C LEU A 167 -1.01 -1.51 -20.44
N ASP A 168 -0.09 -0.98 -21.25
CA ASP A 168 0.51 -1.68 -22.39
C ASP A 168 1.35 -2.90 -22.00
N THR A 169 1.73 -3.02 -20.71
CA THR A 169 2.44 -4.17 -20.16
C THR A 169 1.54 -5.28 -19.62
N VAL A 170 0.22 -5.07 -19.59
CA VAL A 170 -0.73 -6.07 -19.07
C VAL A 170 -0.94 -7.16 -20.11
N MET A 171 -0.67 -8.41 -19.73
CA MET A 171 -0.76 -9.54 -20.63
C MET A 171 -2.21 -9.82 -21.03
N MET A 172 -2.43 -10.34 -22.24
CA MET A 172 -3.77 -10.61 -22.78
C MET A 172 -4.62 -11.52 -21.87
N VAL A 173 -3.99 -12.46 -21.17
CA VAL A 173 -4.67 -13.37 -20.23
C VAL A 173 -5.24 -12.64 -19.01
N ASP A 174 -4.70 -11.47 -18.66
CA ASP A 174 -5.09 -10.67 -17.50
C ASP A 174 -6.02 -9.50 -17.86
N GLN A 175 -6.46 -9.40 -19.13
CA GLN A 175 -7.32 -8.33 -19.62
C GLN A 175 -8.79 -8.64 -19.34
N ASP A 176 -9.16 -8.61 -18.07
CA ASP A 176 -10.50 -8.86 -17.55
C ASP A 176 -11.44 -7.63 -17.65
N SER A 177 -12.59 -7.71 -17.00
CA SER A 177 -13.56 -6.61 -16.96
C SER A 177 -13.02 -5.34 -16.28
N TYR A 178 -12.14 -5.48 -15.28
CA TYR A 178 -11.52 -4.35 -14.62
C TYR A 178 -10.52 -3.66 -15.56
N TYR A 179 -9.70 -4.42 -16.28
CA TYR A 179 -8.85 -3.89 -17.33
C TYR A 179 -9.64 -3.07 -18.36
N GLN A 180 -10.77 -3.62 -18.87
CA GLN A 180 -11.60 -2.90 -19.84
C GLN A 180 -12.18 -1.59 -19.29
N ALA A 181 -12.57 -1.60 -18.02
CA ALA A 181 -13.01 -0.38 -17.34
C ALA A 181 -11.89 0.67 -17.21
N LEU A 182 -10.66 0.23 -16.98
CA LEU A 182 -9.49 1.12 -16.91
C LEU A 182 -9.13 1.69 -18.29
N VAL A 183 -9.22 0.90 -19.35
CA VAL A 183 -9.06 1.40 -20.74
C VAL A 183 -10.02 2.54 -21.01
N ALA A 184 -11.32 2.35 -20.72
CA ALA A 184 -12.32 3.38 -20.91
C ALA A 184 -12.07 4.63 -20.05
N LYS A 185 -11.70 4.46 -18.77
CA LYS A 185 -11.34 5.57 -17.87
C LYS A 185 -10.13 6.32 -18.40
N LEU A 186 -9.10 5.62 -18.88
CA LEU A 186 -7.87 6.21 -19.41
C LEU A 186 -8.14 7.01 -20.69
N GLU A 187 -8.98 6.49 -21.56
CA GLU A 187 -9.38 7.20 -22.78
C GLU A 187 -10.08 8.52 -22.44
N LEU A 188 -11.04 8.51 -21.50
CA LEU A 188 -11.70 9.73 -21.03
C LEU A 188 -10.72 10.73 -20.39
N ALA A 189 -9.81 10.23 -19.55
CA ALA A 189 -8.78 11.07 -18.92
C ALA A 189 -7.82 11.67 -19.96
N SER A 190 -7.46 10.89 -20.99
CA SER A 190 -6.59 11.34 -22.09
C SER A 190 -7.28 12.41 -22.95
N GLN A 191 -8.56 12.24 -23.26
CA GLN A 191 -9.35 13.26 -23.98
C GLN A 191 -9.46 14.55 -23.18
N ALA A 192 -9.72 14.46 -21.87
CA ALA A 192 -9.76 15.61 -20.99
C ALA A 192 -8.40 16.33 -20.89
N ALA A 193 -7.32 15.56 -20.72
CA ALA A 193 -5.96 16.08 -20.61
C ALA A 193 -5.47 16.78 -21.90
N ASN A 194 -6.04 16.42 -23.05
CA ASN A 194 -5.74 16.94 -24.38
C ASN A 194 -6.94 17.68 -24.98
N SER A 195 -7.74 18.37 -24.15
CA SER A 195 -8.89 19.12 -24.64
C SER A 195 -8.46 20.17 -25.71
N PRO A 196 -9.35 20.53 -26.67
CA PRO A 196 -9.03 21.54 -27.67
C PRO A 196 -8.61 22.89 -27.07
N GLU A 197 -9.11 23.21 -25.87
CA GLU A 197 -8.73 24.41 -25.11
C GLU A 197 -7.29 24.34 -24.64
N ILE A 198 -6.89 23.21 -24.07
CA ILE A 198 -5.50 22.99 -23.61
C ILE A 198 -4.55 23.02 -24.81
N GLN A 199 -4.87 22.32 -25.90
CA GLN A 199 -4.07 22.34 -27.13
C GLN A 199 -3.90 23.71 -27.70
N THR A 200 -4.99 24.50 -27.72
CA THR A 200 -4.96 25.87 -28.20
C THR A 200 -4.06 26.75 -27.34
N LEU A 201 -4.18 26.66 -26.01
CA LEU A 201 -3.35 27.42 -25.07
C LEU A 201 -1.87 26.99 -25.13
N GLU A 202 -1.58 25.69 -25.25
CA GLU A 202 -0.21 25.19 -25.46
C GLU A 202 0.40 25.70 -26.77
N ALA A 203 -0.39 25.72 -27.87
CA ALA A 203 0.04 26.24 -29.15
C ALA A 203 0.25 27.76 -29.12
N GLN A 204 -0.58 28.49 -28.39
CA GLN A 204 -0.40 29.95 -28.19
C GLN A 204 0.84 30.20 -27.33
N LEU A 205 1.02 29.47 -26.23
CA LEU A 205 2.19 29.63 -25.36
C LEU A 205 3.50 29.32 -26.10
N SER A 206 3.48 28.37 -27.04
CA SER A 206 4.65 28.09 -27.89
C SER A 206 5.06 29.24 -28.76
N LYS A 207 4.10 30.09 -29.17
CA LYS A 207 4.33 31.28 -29.99
C LYS A 207 4.70 32.51 -29.15
N THR A 208 4.14 32.61 -27.97
CA THR A 208 4.32 33.72 -27.02
C THR A 208 4.65 33.17 -25.63
N PRO A 209 5.89 32.63 -25.41
CA PRO A 209 6.26 31.95 -24.19
C PRO A 209 6.15 32.80 -22.92
N ASP A 210 6.27 34.11 -23.05
CA ASP A 210 6.28 35.07 -21.94
C ASP A 210 4.89 35.67 -21.65
N ASP A 211 3.83 35.23 -22.36
CA ASP A 211 2.47 35.73 -22.10
C ASP A 211 1.92 35.15 -20.79
N VAL A 212 1.93 35.98 -19.76
CA VAL A 212 1.49 35.65 -18.41
C VAL A 212 0.03 35.22 -18.36
N ASN A 213 -0.83 35.84 -19.18
CA ASN A 213 -2.26 35.51 -19.19
C ASN A 213 -2.50 34.11 -19.74
N ILE A 214 -1.82 33.73 -20.82
CA ILE A 214 -1.88 32.39 -21.40
C ILE A 214 -1.35 31.37 -20.37
N GLN A 215 -0.24 31.68 -19.71
CA GLN A 215 0.32 30.78 -18.68
C GLN A 215 -0.64 30.57 -17.50
N HIS A 216 -1.33 31.62 -17.03
CA HIS A 216 -2.34 31.51 -15.97
C HIS A 216 -3.55 30.69 -16.43
N GLN A 217 -4.06 30.91 -17.62
CA GLN A 217 -5.18 30.14 -18.17
C GLN A 217 -4.82 28.66 -18.33
N LEU A 218 -3.65 28.38 -18.90
CA LEU A 218 -3.18 27.04 -19.10
C LEU A 218 -2.96 26.30 -17.76
N ALA A 219 -2.40 26.98 -16.76
CA ALA A 219 -2.23 26.40 -15.43
C ALA A 219 -3.59 26.07 -14.77
N SER A 220 -4.59 26.92 -14.95
CA SER A 220 -5.95 26.66 -14.45
C SER A 220 -6.58 25.46 -15.16
N GLN A 221 -6.44 25.35 -16.49
CA GLN A 221 -6.92 24.21 -17.25
C GLN A 221 -6.21 22.91 -16.85
N TYR A 222 -4.89 22.93 -16.69
CA TYR A 222 -4.14 21.78 -16.20
C TYR A 222 -4.63 21.31 -14.81
N SER A 223 -4.94 22.25 -13.91
CA SER A 223 -5.46 21.91 -12.59
C SER A 223 -6.83 21.22 -12.66
N GLN A 224 -7.71 21.65 -13.57
CA GLN A 224 -9.05 21.07 -13.76
C GLN A 224 -9.02 19.62 -14.27
N VAL A 225 -7.99 19.26 -15.03
CA VAL A 225 -7.80 17.89 -15.56
C VAL A 225 -6.80 17.07 -14.75
N ASN A 226 -6.57 17.43 -13.50
CA ASN A 226 -5.65 16.78 -12.56
C ASN A 226 -4.17 16.79 -12.98
N ARG A 227 -3.77 17.59 -13.99
CA ARG A 227 -2.36 17.82 -14.37
C ARG A 227 -1.70 18.83 -13.40
N HIS A 228 -1.84 18.59 -12.09
CA HIS A 228 -1.40 19.54 -11.04
C HIS A 228 0.10 19.83 -11.08
N GLU A 229 0.93 18.84 -11.45
CA GLU A 229 2.38 19.07 -11.55
C GLU A 229 2.72 20.08 -12.66
N ASP A 230 2.04 19.99 -13.80
CA ASP A 230 2.25 20.93 -14.92
C ASP A 230 1.77 22.32 -14.55
N ALA A 231 0.61 22.43 -13.90
CA ALA A 231 0.10 23.69 -13.37
C ALA A 231 1.09 24.34 -12.39
N LEU A 232 1.57 23.56 -11.41
CA LEU A 232 2.52 24.05 -10.41
C LEU A 232 3.87 24.43 -11.01
N LYS A 233 4.36 23.74 -12.05
CA LYS A 233 5.59 24.11 -12.76
C LYS A 233 5.47 25.47 -13.43
N LEU A 234 4.35 25.73 -14.14
CA LEU A 234 4.11 27.01 -14.79
C LEU A 234 4.01 28.16 -13.77
N LEU A 235 3.13 27.99 -12.79
CA LEU A 235 2.89 29.03 -11.78
C LEU A 235 4.13 29.32 -10.93
N PHE A 236 4.92 28.31 -10.60
CA PHE A 236 6.15 28.49 -9.82
C PHE A 236 7.18 29.37 -10.56
N ARG A 237 7.32 29.19 -11.89
CA ARG A 237 8.19 30.05 -12.70
C ARG A 237 7.73 31.52 -12.65
N LEU A 238 6.43 31.76 -12.72
CA LEU A 238 5.87 33.11 -12.64
C LEU A 238 6.05 33.76 -11.27
N VAL A 239 5.94 32.96 -10.20
CA VAL A 239 6.23 33.41 -8.83
C VAL A 239 7.71 33.78 -8.67
N GLN A 240 8.62 33.07 -9.36
CA GLN A 240 10.07 33.39 -9.32
C GLN A 240 10.46 34.60 -10.10
N ALA A 241 9.97 34.76 -11.33
CA ALA A 241 10.50 35.69 -12.32
C ALA A 241 9.55 36.84 -12.67
N GLY A 242 8.29 36.83 -12.25
CA GLY A 242 7.31 37.87 -12.58
C GLY A 242 7.54 39.20 -11.86
N ASP A 243 6.89 40.24 -12.34
CA ASP A 243 6.72 41.47 -11.58
C ASP A 243 5.80 41.29 -10.37
N GLU A 244 5.66 42.29 -9.51
CA GLU A 244 4.90 42.20 -8.27
C GLU A 244 3.42 41.80 -8.47
N GLN A 245 2.78 42.32 -9.54
CA GLN A 245 1.38 42.00 -9.84
C GLN A 245 1.25 40.56 -10.36
N THR A 246 2.14 40.12 -11.25
CA THR A 246 2.21 38.76 -11.76
C THR A 246 2.49 37.76 -10.64
N LYS A 247 3.45 38.05 -9.76
CA LYS A 247 3.76 37.24 -8.61
C LYS A 247 2.58 37.06 -7.69
N ALA A 248 1.87 38.12 -7.35
CA ALA A 248 0.71 38.08 -6.47
C ALA A 248 -0.38 37.16 -7.01
N LYS A 249 -0.79 37.33 -8.28
CA LYS A 249 -1.80 36.48 -8.93
C LYS A 249 -1.34 35.04 -9.12
N SER A 250 -0.09 34.84 -9.55
CA SER A 250 0.46 33.52 -9.72
C SER A 250 0.54 32.75 -8.40
N LYS A 251 0.86 33.43 -7.29
CA LYS A 251 0.87 32.85 -5.96
C LYS A 251 -0.53 32.44 -5.49
N GLU A 252 -1.55 33.25 -5.78
CA GLU A 252 -2.94 32.91 -5.48
C GLU A 252 -3.34 31.61 -6.19
N LEU A 253 -3.19 31.55 -7.51
CA LEU A 253 -3.48 30.37 -8.32
C LEU A 253 -2.65 29.14 -7.88
N PHE A 254 -1.39 29.36 -7.56
CA PHE A 254 -0.49 28.30 -7.05
C PHE A 254 -1.01 27.69 -5.74
N LEU A 255 -1.46 28.55 -4.82
CA LEU A 255 -2.04 28.08 -3.55
C LEU A 255 -3.37 27.34 -3.77
N ASP A 256 -4.17 27.75 -4.75
CA ASP A 256 -5.42 27.07 -5.08
C ASP A 256 -5.17 25.68 -5.67
N VAL A 257 -4.16 25.52 -6.54
CA VAL A 257 -3.72 24.20 -7.01
C VAL A 257 -3.22 23.33 -5.85
N LEU A 258 -2.48 23.91 -4.90
CA LEU A 258 -2.01 23.17 -3.72
C LEU A 258 -3.14 22.75 -2.77
N LYS A 259 -4.25 23.52 -2.69
CA LYS A 259 -5.45 23.15 -1.92
C LYS A 259 -6.26 22.05 -2.59
N ALA A 260 -6.22 21.95 -3.93
CA ALA A 260 -6.88 20.88 -4.68
C ALA A 260 -6.20 19.51 -4.48
N LEU A 261 -4.94 19.49 -4.06
CA LEU A 261 -4.21 18.28 -3.73
C LEU A 261 -4.56 17.80 -2.32
N PRO A 262 -4.67 16.48 -2.09
CA PRO A 262 -4.96 15.92 -0.78
C PRO A 262 -3.94 16.30 0.29
N ASP A 263 -4.36 16.26 1.56
CA ASP A 263 -3.43 16.46 2.66
C ASP A 263 -2.33 15.38 2.66
N GLY A 264 -1.09 15.79 2.92
CA GLY A 264 0.06 14.89 2.90
C GLY A 264 0.65 14.59 1.51
N ASP A 265 0.05 15.12 0.42
CA ASP A 265 0.54 14.87 -0.93
C ASP A 265 2.01 15.24 -1.11
N ALA A 266 2.81 14.32 -1.69
CA ALA A 266 4.24 14.51 -1.89
C ALA A 266 4.57 15.68 -2.83
N LEU A 267 3.74 15.88 -3.89
CA LEU A 267 3.87 16.99 -4.83
C LEU A 267 3.55 18.33 -4.12
N ALA A 268 2.45 18.35 -3.35
CA ALA A 268 2.08 19.52 -2.56
C ALA A 268 3.17 19.88 -1.55
N ASN A 269 3.71 18.91 -0.82
CA ASN A 269 4.80 19.12 0.13
C ASN A 269 6.07 19.63 -0.55
N LYS A 270 6.42 19.06 -1.72
CA LYS A 270 7.57 19.50 -2.53
C LYS A 270 7.44 20.98 -2.90
N TYR A 271 6.27 21.40 -3.40
CA TYR A 271 6.06 22.76 -3.86
C TYR A 271 5.80 23.75 -2.73
N ARG A 272 5.20 23.34 -1.61
CA ARG A 272 5.13 24.17 -0.39
C ARG A 272 6.53 24.52 0.13
N ARG A 273 7.46 23.55 0.18
CA ARG A 273 8.87 23.81 0.55
C ARG A 273 9.55 24.78 -0.43
N LYS A 274 9.36 24.59 -1.74
CA LYS A 274 9.92 25.51 -2.74
C LYS A 274 9.39 26.93 -2.59
N LEU A 275 8.08 27.09 -2.36
CA LEU A 275 7.47 28.39 -2.13
C LEU A 275 8.02 29.06 -0.86
N TYR A 276 8.16 28.28 0.21
CA TYR A 276 8.74 28.78 1.47
C TYR A 276 10.17 29.31 1.26
N THR A 277 11.02 28.56 0.55
CA THR A 277 12.41 28.99 0.22
C THR A 277 12.47 30.26 -0.64
N LEU A 278 11.42 30.60 -1.37
CA LEU A 278 11.36 31.86 -2.13
C LEU A 278 10.93 33.07 -1.29
N MET A 279 10.31 32.82 -0.13
CA MET A 279 9.76 33.89 0.71
C MET A 279 10.70 34.29 1.84
N TYR A 280 11.71 33.46 2.10
CA TYR A 280 12.71 33.66 3.15
C TYR A 280 14.13 33.43 2.61
#